data_db8b256a5b4fc3cd6708e7278983cf23
#
_entry.id   db8b256a5b4fc3cd6708e7278983cf23
#
_cell.length_a   1.000
_cell.length_b   1.000
_cell.length_c   1.000
_cell.angle_alpha   90.00
_cell.angle_beta   90.00
_cell.angle_gamma   90.00
#
_symmetry.space_group_name_H-M   'P 1'
#
loop_
_entity.id
_entity.type
_entity.pdbx_description
1 polymer ?
#
loop_
_entity_poly.entity_id
_entity_poly.type
_entity_poly.pdbx_seq_one_letter_code
_entity_poly.pdbx_strand_id
1 'polypeptide(L)'
;MTITPDPAVRRLPTQEITTTTDTREILANARRDTERYGLDDYFIVDVDSHHVELDSWPEILQYLDSPVLRDSANQMMRNWPNAARLALHNHSPGLTMQDVSGRIPHQASLGEETPGTTSGADRDATLVRRAMDAMSIDVQVVFPQPMLETGLHPQPEVATALLQAYNRWFTAEVLPREPRIRTMLGLPFENPDACLETIEEFADTPGVIGFLVTSQRHAGVHRNAYMPVYRELERRGLPIGFHAGPNQADTMTSTMNRFLSAHAMSFVTCNMTHMTNWVVNGIPERFPGLKTIWIESGLAWLPFMMQRLDHEYSMRQSDAPLLTRPPSHYIREMYYTSQPMEWTDDKLLAATLEAIDAENTLMYSSDWPHWDFDVPGRIAALPFVSEHGKRNILGETARKVFSLGG
;
A
#
# COMPACT_ATOMS: atom_id res chain seq x y z
N MET A 1 4.66 34.55 -19.10
CA MET A 1 5.89 34.72 -18.30
C MET A 1 6.54 33.36 -18.24
N THR A 2 7.68 33.19 -18.89
CA THR A 2 8.49 31.96 -18.79
C THR A 2 9.21 32.03 -17.44
N ILE A 3 8.77 31.24 -16.47
CA ILE A 3 9.46 31.10 -15.18
C ILE A 3 10.72 30.31 -15.48
N THR A 4 11.87 30.94 -15.44
CA THR A 4 13.16 30.27 -15.51
C THR A 4 13.31 29.51 -14.18
N PRO A 5 13.52 28.18 -14.18
CA PRO A 5 13.72 27.44 -12.94
C PRO A 5 14.95 27.98 -12.20
N ASP A 6 14.85 28.09 -10.88
CA ASP A 6 15.98 28.44 -10.03
C ASP A 6 17.08 27.38 -10.24
N PRO A 7 18.29 27.76 -10.66
CA PRO A 7 19.39 26.80 -10.87
C PRO A 7 19.84 26.09 -9.60
N ALA A 8 19.41 26.53 -8.42
CA ALA A 8 19.65 25.84 -7.16
C ALA A 8 18.66 24.67 -6.92
N VAL A 9 17.51 24.66 -7.61
CA VAL A 9 16.57 23.54 -7.58
C VAL A 9 16.98 22.55 -8.68
N ARG A 10 17.95 21.71 -8.39
CA ARG A 10 18.28 20.60 -9.28
C ARG A 10 17.05 19.69 -9.36
N ARG A 11 16.54 19.48 -10.58
CA ARG A 11 15.64 18.33 -10.82
C ARG A 11 16.28 17.10 -10.23
N LEU A 12 15.51 16.38 -9.42
CA LEU A 12 15.90 15.02 -9.04
C LEU A 12 16.34 14.31 -10.32
N PRO A 13 17.43 13.54 -10.31
CA PRO A 13 17.84 12.79 -11.47
C PRO A 13 16.70 11.86 -11.84
N THR A 14 15.83 12.34 -12.71
CA THR A 14 14.80 11.51 -13.32
C THR A 14 15.54 10.53 -14.17
N GLN A 15 15.57 9.29 -13.75
CA GLN A 15 15.92 8.24 -14.67
C GLN A 15 14.90 8.34 -15.81
N GLU A 16 15.38 8.58 -17.02
CA GLU A 16 14.52 8.59 -18.18
C GLU A 16 13.92 7.19 -18.34
N ILE A 17 12.64 7.06 -18.00
CA ILE A 17 11.94 5.79 -18.09
C ILE A 17 11.42 5.65 -19.52
N THR A 18 11.90 4.63 -20.19
CA THR A 18 11.48 4.25 -21.55
C THR A 18 10.87 2.86 -21.52
N THR A 19 10.27 2.47 -22.65
CA THR A 19 9.75 1.10 -22.83
C THR A 19 10.82 0.02 -22.75
N THR A 20 12.10 0.39 -22.80
CA THR A 20 13.25 -0.53 -22.75
C THR A 20 14.04 -0.40 -21.45
N THR A 21 13.58 0.40 -20.48
CA THR A 21 14.27 0.54 -19.19
C THR A 21 14.26 -0.80 -18.44
N ASP A 22 15.45 -1.31 -18.15
CA ASP A 22 15.61 -2.54 -17.37
C ASP A 22 15.62 -2.22 -15.88
N THR A 23 14.67 -2.79 -15.13
CA THR A 23 14.56 -2.57 -13.68
C THR A 23 15.76 -3.11 -12.90
N ARG A 24 16.55 -4.02 -13.46
CA ARG A 24 17.84 -4.46 -12.88
C ARG A 24 18.85 -3.32 -12.82
N GLU A 25 18.83 -2.39 -13.78
CA GLU A 25 19.67 -1.19 -13.73
C GLU A 25 19.24 -0.24 -12.60
N ILE A 26 17.95 -0.14 -12.33
CA ILE A 26 17.43 0.66 -11.21
C ILE A 26 17.94 0.07 -9.88
N LEU A 27 17.83 -1.25 -9.70
CA LEU A 27 18.34 -1.93 -8.50
C LEU A 27 19.86 -1.83 -8.36
N ALA A 28 20.61 -1.96 -9.46
CA ALA A 28 22.06 -1.75 -9.45
C ALA A 28 22.43 -0.30 -9.10
N ASN A 29 21.62 0.68 -9.48
CA ASN A 29 21.80 2.08 -9.11
C ASN A 29 21.41 2.34 -7.66
N ALA A 30 20.44 1.62 -7.10
CA ALA A 30 20.06 1.73 -5.69
C ALA A 30 21.28 1.50 -4.77
N ARG A 31 22.12 0.50 -5.06
CA ARG A 31 23.37 0.27 -4.31
C ARG A 31 24.34 1.44 -4.42
N ARG A 32 24.50 2.05 -5.59
CA ARG A 32 25.33 3.25 -5.76
C ARG A 32 24.76 4.45 -5.02
N ASP A 33 23.45 4.59 -4.95
CA ASP A 33 22.80 5.64 -4.17
C ASP A 33 23.01 5.42 -2.67
N THR A 34 22.99 4.17 -2.20
CA THR A 34 23.35 3.81 -0.82
C THR A 34 24.73 4.34 -0.47
N GLU A 35 25.73 4.06 -1.30
CA GLU A 35 27.11 4.56 -1.10
C GLU A 35 27.18 6.10 -1.20
N ARG A 36 26.51 6.69 -2.19
CA ARG A 36 26.51 8.14 -2.45
C ARG A 36 25.93 8.96 -1.32
N TYR A 37 24.85 8.49 -0.71
CA TYR A 37 24.10 9.19 0.34
C TYR A 37 24.38 8.66 1.74
N GLY A 38 25.27 7.69 1.89
CA GLY A 38 25.63 7.10 3.19
C GLY A 38 24.44 6.39 3.85
N LEU A 39 23.61 5.72 3.08
CA LEU A 39 22.37 5.11 3.58
C LEU A 39 22.62 3.85 4.42
N ASP A 40 23.80 3.28 4.40
CA ASP A 40 24.19 2.18 5.30
C ASP A 40 24.11 2.57 6.80
N ASP A 41 24.14 3.88 7.12
CA ASP A 41 23.98 4.41 8.48
C ASP A 41 22.51 4.71 8.86
N TYR A 42 21.56 4.41 7.98
CA TYR A 42 20.13 4.61 8.20
C TYR A 42 19.46 3.29 8.51
N PHE A 43 18.47 3.33 9.38
CA PHE A 43 17.51 2.24 9.50
C PHE A 43 16.41 2.47 8.47
N ILE A 44 16.33 1.59 7.47
CA ILE A 44 15.42 1.75 6.34
C ILE A 44 14.26 0.76 6.46
N VAL A 45 13.06 1.30 6.50
CA VAL A 45 11.82 0.53 6.52
C VAL A 45 11.02 0.87 5.26
N ASP A 46 10.83 -0.12 4.44
CA ASP A 46 9.91 -0.06 3.30
C ASP A 46 8.52 -0.46 3.76
N VAL A 47 7.57 0.47 3.74
CA VAL A 47 6.24 0.24 4.30
C VAL A 47 5.19 -0.17 3.27
N ASP A 48 5.61 -0.32 2.01
CA ASP A 48 4.76 -0.76 0.93
C ASP A 48 5.56 -1.50 -0.13
N SER A 49 5.38 -2.79 -0.15
CA SER A 49 5.91 -3.68 -1.17
C SER A 49 4.97 -4.87 -1.36
N HIS A 50 5.16 -5.59 -2.44
CA HIS A 50 4.25 -6.65 -2.82
C HIS A 50 4.95 -7.97 -3.11
N HIS A 51 4.17 -9.03 -3.05
CA HIS A 51 4.48 -10.29 -3.69
C HIS A 51 3.32 -10.71 -4.60
N VAL A 52 3.61 -11.54 -5.57
CA VAL A 52 2.61 -12.03 -6.52
C VAL A 52 2.17 -13.41 -6.10
N GLU A 53 1.14 -13.48 -5.27
CA GLU A 53 0.65 -14.71 -4.66
C GLU A 53 -0.01 -15.68 -5.65
N LEU A 54 -0.17 -15.29 -6.91
CA LEU A 54 -0.75 -16.17 -7.94
C LEU A 54 0.01 -17.47 -8.13
N ASP A 55 1.33 -17.42 -8.03
CA ASP A 55 2.17 -18.60 -8.15
C ASP A 55 2.07 -19.50 -6.90
N SER A 56 1.70 -18.92 -5.77
CA SER A 56 1.47 -19.60 -4.49
C SER A 56 0.01 -20.02 -4.29
N TRP A 57 -0.86 -19.73 -5.25
CA TRP A 57 -2.30 -19.99 -5.15
C TRP A 57 -2.68 -21.42 -4.79
N PRO A 58 -2.04 -22.47 -5.37
CA PRO A 58 -2.31 -23.86 -4.94
C PRO A 58 -2.06 -24.13 -3.46
N GLU A 59 -1.10 -23.42 -2.86
CA GLU A 59 -0.80 -23.52 -1.42
C GLU A 59 -1.86 -22.78 -0.60
N ILE A 60 -2.19 -21.55 -0.99
CA ILE A 60 -3.21 -20.72 -0.33
C ILE A 60 -4.55 -21.46 -0.23
N LEU A 61 -4.97 -22.13 -1.32
CA LEU A 61 -6.22 -22.87 -1.35
C LEU A 61 -6.31 -24.00 -0.32
N GLN A 62 -5.17 -24.51 0.18
CA GLN A 62 -5.19 -25.54 1.24
C GLN A 62 -5.66 -25.00 2.58
N TYR A 63 -5.57 -23.68 2.79
CA TYR A 63 -6.02 -22.99 3.99
C TYR A 63 -7.49 -22.57 3.96
N LEU A 64 -8.22 -22.86 2.87
CA LEU A 64 -9.68 -22.68 2.83
C LEU A 64 -10.38 -23.67 3.75
N ASP A 65 -11.21 -23.18 4.65
CA ASP A 65 -12.02 -24.02 5.55
C ASP A 65 -13.08 -24.80 4.78
N SER A 66 -13.70 -24.17 3.76
CA SER A 66 -14.76 -24.79 2.96
C SER A 66 -14.19 -25.78 1.94
N PRO A 67 -14.45 -27.10 2.07
CA PRO A 67 -14.02 -28.08 1.08
C PRO A 67 -14.69 -27.87 -0.29
N VAL A 68 -15.88 -27.31 -0.30
CA VAL A 68 -16.62 -27.00 -1.55
C VAL A 68 -15.93 -25.84 -2.30
N LEU A 69 -15.58 -24.76 -1.63
CA LEU A 69 -14.85 -23.64 -2.25
C LEU A 69 -13.46 -24.09 -2.72
N ARG A 70 -12.78 -24.90 -1.92
CA ARG A 70 -11.47 -25.46 -2.27
C ARG A 70 -11.54 -26.33 -3.52
N ASP A 71 -12.51 -27.24 -3.62
CA ASP A 71 -12.68 -28.08 -4.78
C ASP A 71 -13.07 -27.26 -6.02
N SER A 72 -13.99 -26.31 -5.89
CA SER A 72 -14.39 -25.41 -6.97
C SER A 72 -13.20 -24.61 -7.50
N ALA A 73 -12.38 -24.00 -6.63
CA ALA A 73 -11.20 -23.25 -7.02
C ALA A 73 -10.15 -24.15 -7.70
N ASN A 74 -9.92 -25.37 -7.18
CA ASN A 74 -9.03 -26.33 -7.80
C ASN A 74 -9.52 -26.80 -9.18
N GLN A 75 -10.83 -26.96 -9.36
CA GLN A 75 -11.40 -27.30 -10.67
C GLN A 75 -11.23 -26.15 -11.67
N MET A 76 -11.43 -24.91 -11.25
CA MET A 76 -11.19 -23.73 -12.08
C MET A 76 -9.74 -23.66 -12.52
N MET A 77 -8.78 -23.86 -11.63
CA MET A 77 -7.34 -23.87 -11.97
C MET A 77 -6.97 -24.96 -12.95
N ARG A 78 -7.55 -26.18 -12.81
CA ARG A 78 -7.30 -27.29 -13.75
C ARG A 78 -7.85 -27.04 -15.14
N ASN A 79 -9.06 -26.48 -15.21
CA ASN A 79 -9.75 -26.31 -16.47
C ASN A 79 -9.35 -25.01 -17.20
N TRP A 80 -9.01 -23.99 -16.42
CA TRP A 80 -8.61 -22.67 -16.91
C TRP A 80 -7.50 -22.09 -16.05
N PRO A 81 -6.23 -22.41 -16.31
CA PRO A 81 -5.09 -21.98 -15.48
C PRO A 81 -5.01 -20.46 -15.28
N ASN A 82 -5.52 -19.68 -16.24
CA ASN A 82 -5.60 -18.23 -16.13
C ASN A 82 -6.89 -17.71 -15.46
N ALA A 83 -7.83 -18.59 -15.13
CA ALA A 83 -9.11 -18.16 -14.55
C ALA A 83 -8.99 -17.82 -13.05
N ALA A 84 -7.97 -18.30 -12.36
CA ALA A 84 -7.66 -17.84 -11.03
C ALA A 84 -7.40 -16.33 -11.00
N ARG A 85 -6.74 -15.81 -12.02
CA ARG A 85 -6.62 -14.37 -12.27
C ARG A 85 -7.98 -13.69 -12.47
N LEU A 86 -8.86 -14.31 -13.23
CA LEU A 86 -10.18 -13.76 -13.57
C LEU A 86 -11.19 -13.89 -12.43
N ALA A 87 -11.07 -14.92 -11.59
CA ALA A 87 -12.01 -15.13 -10.48
C ALA A 87 -11.84 -14.14 -9.33
N LEU A 88 -10.62 -13.64 -9.13
CA LEU A 88 -10.31 -12.60 -8.14
C LEU A 88 -10.54 -11.19 -8.68
N HIS A 89 -10.44 -11.06 -9.99
CA HIS A 89 -10.46 -9.77 -10.64
C HIS A 89 -11.75 -9.59 -11.46
N ASN A 90 -12.57 -8.64 -11.07
CA ASN A 90 -13.69 -8.18 -11.89
C ASN A 90 -13.16 -7.21 -12.96
N HIS A 91 -12.20 -7.68 -13.76
CA HIS A 91 -11.54 -6.86 -14.76
C HIS A 91 -12.25 -6.85 -16.09
N SER A 92 -12.35 -5.68 -16.67
CA SER A 92 -12.67 -5.57 -18.09
C SER A 92 -11.47 -6.06 -18.90
N PRO A 93 -11.65 -7.00 -19.84
CA PRO A 93 -10.56 -7.46 -20.68
C PRO A 93 -9.82 -6.30 -21.37
N GLY A 94 -8.50 -6.31 -21.32
CA GLY A 94 -7.65 -5.32 -21.99
C GLY A 94 -7.30 -4.08 -21.18
N LEU A 95 -7.79 -3.95 -19.92
CA LEU A 95 -7.47 -2.79 -19.07
C LEU A 95 -6.45 -3.09 -17.97
N THR A 96 -6.07 -4.35 -17.84
CA THR A 96 -5.09 -4.83 -16.87
C THR A 96 -3.74 -5.15 -17.47
N MET A 97 -3.54 -4.79 -18.74
CA MET A 97 -2.31 -5.09 -19.43
C MET A 97 -1.25 -4.05 -19.11
N GLN A 98 -0.55 -4.27 -18.01
CA GLN A 98 0.62 -3.50 -17.57
C GLN A 98 1.81 -3.62 -18.52
N ASP A 99 1.82 -4.62 -19.37
CA ASP A 99 2.89 -4.94 -20.30
C ASP A 99 2.84 -4.13 -21.61
N VAL A 100 1.81 -3.35 -21.80
CA VAL A 100 1.63 -2.57 -23.04
C VAL A 100 2.36 -1.24 -22.95
N SER A 101 3.67 -1.22 -22.96
CA SER A 101 4.54 -0.05 -23.02
C SER A 101 5.03 0.54 -21.68
N GLY A 102 5.16 -0.29 -20.68
CA GLY A 102 5.82 0.07 -19.43
C GLY A 102 7.32 -0.28 -19.43
N ARG A 103 7.96 -0.04 -18.31
CA ARG A 103 9.28 -0.60 -18.02
C ARG A 103 9.27 -2.13 -18.16
N ILE A 104 10.43 -2.72 -18.35
CA ILE A 104 10.59 -4.18 -18.35
C ILE A 104 9.95 -4.73 -17.07
N PRO A 105 9.14 -5.78 -17.16
CA PRO A 105 8.47 -6.37 -16.01
C PRO A 105 9.45 -6.66 -14.86
N HIS A 106 9.12 -6.22 -13.70
CA HIS A 106 9.94 -6.25 -12.50
C HIS A 106 10.24 -7.66 -11.98
N GLN A 107 9.34 -8.62 -12.17
CA GLN A 107 9.58 -10.02 -11.80
C GLN A 107 10.76 -10.61 -12.57
N ALA A 108 10.90 -10.26 -13.86
CA ALA A 108 12.06 -10.61 -14.65
C ALA A 108 13.35 -9.91 -14.18
N SER A 109 13.23 -8.78 -13.47
CA SER A 109 14.39 -7.99 -13.07
C SER A 109 15.23 -8.63 -11.97
N LEU A 110 14.64 -9.44 -11.09
CA LEU A 110 15.37 -10.19 -10.06
C LEU A 110 15.66 -11.64 -10.45
N GLY A 111 15.39 -11.97 -11.69
CA GLY A 111 15.42 -13.34 -12.19
C GLY A 111 14.23 -14.12 -11.64
N GLU A 112 13.33 -14.51 -12.50
CA GLU A 112 12.25 -15.45 -12.15
C GLU A 112 12.82 -16.79 -11.66
N GLU A 113 14.07 -17.05 -12.00
CA GLU A 113 14.80 -18.23 -11.55
C GLU A 113 15.14 -18.08 -10.06
N THR A 114 14.44 -18.85 -9.26
CA THR A 114 14.73 -19.08 -7.86
C THR A 114 15.16 -20.52 -7.65
N PRO A 115 16.37 -20.91 -8.14
CA PRO A 115 16.81 -22.29 -8.04
C PRO A 115 16.93 -22.69 -6.58
N GLY A 116 16.41 -23.88 -6.26
CA GLY A 116 16.46 -24.43 -4.92
C GLY A 116 15.24 -24.08 -4.04
N THR A 117 14.33 -23.22 -4.47
CA THR A 117 13.06 -23.02 -3.77
C THR A 117 12.15 -24.23 -3.94
N THR A 118 11.45 -24.60 -2.86
CA THR A 118 10.66 -25.82 -2.79
C THR A 118 9.15 -25.57 -2.78
N SER A 119 8.74 -24.29 -2.64
CA SER A 119 7.34 -23.87 -2.56
C SER A 119 7.18 -22.43 -3.08
N GLY A 120 5.93 -22.01 -3.30
CA GLY A 120 5.61 -20.63 -3.64
C GLY A 120 6.00 -19.66 -2.52
N ALA A 121 5.72 -20.03 -1.28
CA ALA A 121 6.13 -19.23 -0.11
C ALA A 121 7.65 -19.05 -0.02
N ASP A 122 8.43 -20.09 -0.31
CA ASP A 122 9.90 -20.03 -0.34
C ASP A 122 10.41 -19.12 -1.46
N ARG A 123 9.78 -19.21 -2.64
CA ARG A 123 10.05 -18.31 -3.77
C ARG A 123 9.77 -16.86 -3.40
N ASP A 124 8.60 -16.57 -2.86
CA ASP A 124 8.18 -15.20 -2.53
C ASP A 124 9.10 -14.59 -1.47
N ALA A 125 9.40 -15.30 -0.39
CA ALA A 125 10.36 -14.85 0.62
C ALA A 125 11.77 -14.62 0.04
N THR A 126 12.20 -15.45 -0.92
CA THR A 126 13.49 -15.31 -1.57
C THR A 126 13.55 -14.07 -2.46
N LEU A 127 12.50 -13.76 -3.20
CA LEU A 127 12.44 -12.56 -4.04
C LEU A 127 12.42 -11.29 -3.21
N VAL A 128 11.60 -11.26 -2.15
CA VAL A 128 11.55 -10.13 -1.20
C VAL A 128 12.92 -9.87 -0.56
N ARG A 129 13.59 -10.92 -0.08
CA ARG A 129 14.95 -10.82 0.49
C ARG A 129 15.95 -10.23 -0.50
N ARG A 130 15.92 -10.67 -1.76
CA ARG A 130 16.79 -10.11 -2.82
C ARG A 130 16.55 -8.63 -3.05
N ALA A 131 15.29 -8.20 -3.02
CA ALA A 131 14.93 -6.80 -3.16
C ALA A 131 15.46 -5.97 -1.99
N MET A 132 15.24 -6.43 -0.74
CA MET A 132 15.77 -5.77 0.45
C MET A 132 17.30 -5.63 0.38
N ASP A 133 18.00 -6.69 0.03
CA ASP A 133 19.48 -6.68 -0.07
C ASP A 133 19.96 -5.73 -1.18
N ALA A 134 19.25 -5.68 -2.32
CA ALA A 134 19.60 -4.80 -3.44
C ALA A 134 19.37 -3.32 -3.12
N MET A 135 18.36 -3.00 -2.30
CA MET A 135 17.97 -1.64 -1.95
C MET A 135 18.45 -1.20 -0.57
N SER A 136 19.20 -2.03 0.16
CA SER A 136 19.68 -1.79 1.53
C SER A 136 18.53 -1.55 2.53
N ILE A 137 17.43 -2.32 2.42
CA ILE A 137 16.26 -2.23 3.28
C ILE A 137 16.42 -3.18 4.47
N ASP A 138 16.20 -2.68 5.69
CA ASP A 138 16.29 -3.45 6.93
C ASP A 138 15.00 -4.20 7.26
N VAL A 139 13.85 -3.58 6.98
CA VAL A 139 12.51 -4.17 7.21
C VAL A 139 11.62 -3.84 6.03
N GLN A 140 10.89 -4.83 5.55
CA GLN A 140 9.94 -4.65 4.45
C GLN A 140 8.54 -5.12 4.83
N VAL A 141 7.57 -4.24 4.66
CA VAL A 141 6.14 -4.55 4.84
C VAL A 141 5.61 -5.06 3.50
N VAL A 142 5.17 -6.30 3.48
CA VAL A 142 4.78 -7.00 2.25
C VAL A 142 3.29 -7.22 2.21
N PHE A 143 2.66 -6.83 1.10
CA PHE A 143 1.25 -7.01 0.81
C PHE A 143 1.03 -8.00 -0.33
N PRO A 144 -0.16 -8.61 -0.42
CA PRO A 144 -0.56 -9.33 -1.64
C PRO A 144 -0.75 -8.35 -2.80
N GLN A 145 -0.75 -8.85 -4.02
CA GLN A 145 -1.12 -8.05 -5.17
C GLN A 145 -2.58 -8.30 -5.60
N PRO A 146 -2.97 -9.49 -6.08
CA PRO A 146 -4.35 -9.75 -6.44
C PRO A 146 -5.34 -9.64 -5.27
N MET A 147 -4.93 -10.01 -4.06
CA MET A 147 -5.82 -9.99 -2.89
C MET A 147 -6.19 -8.58 -2.40
N LEU A 148 -5.50 -7.53 -2.86
CA LEU A 148 -5.90 -6.13 -2.63
C LEU A 148 -7.28 -5.81 -3.23
N GLU A 149 -7.73 -6.57 -4.22
CA GLU A 149 -9.02 -6.38 -4.86
C GLU A 149 -10.12 -7.28 -4.27
N THR A 150 -9.82 -8.03 -3.21
CA THR A 150 -10.77 -8.96 -2.59
C THR A 150 -12.07 -8.29 -2.17
N GLY A 151 -12.02 -7.04 -1.68
CA GLY A 151 -13.21 -6.26 -1.32
C GLY A 151 -14.09 -5.85 -2.52
N LEU A 152 -13.63 -6.10 -3.76
CA LEU A 152 -14.43 -5.91 -4.98
C LEU A 152 -15.18 -7.17 -5.41
N HIS A 153 -14.91 -8.30 -4.75
CA HIS A 153 -15.57 -9.56 -5.09
C HIS A 153 -17.08 -9.47 -4.89
N PRO A 154 -17.92 -9.93 -5.84
CA PRO A 154 -19.36 -9.77 -5.76
C PRO A 154 -20.04 -10.65 -4.68
N GLN A 155 -19.34 -11.64 -4.15
CA GLN A 155 -19.81 -12.54 -3.10
C GLN A 155 -18.96 -12.33 -1.84
N PRO A 156 -19.46 -11.59 -0.83
CA PRO A 156 -18.70 -11.25 0.37
C PRO A 156 -18.19 -12.47 1.15
N GLU A 157 -18.95 -13.54 1.18
CA GLU A 157 -18.59 -14.79 1.85
C GLU A 157 -17.40 -15.49 1.19
N VAL A 158 -17.30 -15.43 -0.14
CA VAL A 158 -16.15 -15.95 -0.90
C VAL A 158 -14.93 -15.06 -0.68
N ALA A 159 -15.11 -13.75 -0.76
CA ALA A 159 -14.06 -12.78 -0.46
C ALA A 159 -13.47 -12.99 0.93
N THR A 160 -14.34 -13.12 1.94
CA THR A 160 -13.93 -13.39 3.33
C THR A 160 -13.11 -14.68 3.42
N ALA A 161 -13.61 -15.78 2.86
CA ALA A 161 -12.94 -17.08 2.94
C ALA A 161 -11.56 -17.06 2.24
N LEU A 162 -11.46 -16.42 1.08
CA LEU A 162 -10.19 -16.30 0.35
C LEU A 162 -9.16 -15.46 1.10
N LEU A 163 -9.59 -14.32 1.65
CA LEU A 163 -8.69 -13.44 2.37
C LEU A 163 -8.21 -14.08 3.69
N GLN A 164 -9.07 -14.77 4.41
CA GLN A 164 -8.68 -15.53 5.60
C GLN A 164 -7.71 -16.67 5.26
N ALA A 165 -7.94 -17.38 4.15
CA ALA A 165 -7.02 -18.42 3.69
C ALA A 165 -5.64 -17.84 3.34
N TYR A 166 -5.60 -16.70 2.65
CA TYR A 166 -4.37 -15.97 2.38
C TYR A 166 -3.65 -15.56 3.67
N ASN A 167 -4.36 -14.93 4.62
CA ASN A 167 -3.78 -14.48 5.88
C ASN A 167 -3.13 -15.65 6.65
N ARG A 168 -3.80 -16.79 6.71
CA ARG A 168 -3.27 -18.01 7.36
C ARG A 168 -2.05 -18.56 6.65
N TRP A 169 -2.10 -18.64 5.33
CA TRP A 169 -0.97 -19.10 4.53
C TRP A 169 0.24 -18.16 4.68
N PHE A 170 0.04 -16.85 4.56
CA PHE A 170 1.14 -15.89 4.64
C PHE A 170 1.83 -15.90 6.00
N THR A 171 1.05 -15.95 7.07
CA THR A 171 1.57 -16.00 8.44
C THR A 171 2.26 -17.31 8.77
N ALA A 172 1.75 -18.43 8.25
CA ALA A 172 2.31 -19.76 8.52
C ALA A 172 3.52 -20.10 7.64
N GLU A 173 3.51 -19.67 6.38
CA GLU A 173 4.46 -20.13 5.38
C GLU A 173 5.47 -19.07 4.94
N VAL A 174 5.10 -17.79 4.85
CA VAL A 174 6.00 -16.74 4.33
C VAL A 174 6.76 -16.05 5.47
N LEU A 175 6.06 -15.51 6.46
CA LEU A 175 6.68 -14.73 7.53
C LEU A 175 7.82 -15.45 8.26
N PRO A 176 7.75 -16.77 8.54
CA PRO A 176 8.83 -17.46 9.25
C PRO A 176 10.11 -17.63 8.43
N ARG A 177 10.07 -17.43 7.11
CA ARG A 177 11.21 -17.66 6.21
C ARG A 177 12.20 -16.49 6.14
N GLU A 178 11.72 -15.28 6.43
CA GLU A 178 12.57 -14.08 6.44
C GLU A 178 12.17 -13.16 7.59
N PRO A 179 12.98 -13.04 8.63
CA PRO A 179 12.63 -12.27 9.84
C PRO A 179 12.53 -10.75 9.62
N ARG A 180 12.96 -10.24 8.47
CA ARG A 180 12.82 -8.83 8.11
C ARG A 180 11.47 -8.52 7.47
N ILE A 181 10.72 -9.53 7.02
CA ILE A 181 9.38 -9.33 6.47
C ILE A 181 8.39 -9.00 7.59
N ARG A 182 7.55 -8.02 7.32
CA ARG A 182 6.38 -7.66 8.11
C ARG A 182 5.17 -7.60 7.19
N THR A 183 3.98 -7.56 7.78
CA THR A 183 2.75 -7.36 7.01
C THR A 183 1.67 -6.67 7.84
N MET A 184 0.78 -5.96 7.16
CA MET A 184 -0.54 -5.62 7.66
C MET A 184 -1.55 -6.54 6.97
N LEU A 185 -2.23 -7.38 7.73
CA LEU A 185 -3.13 -8.39 7.16
C LEU A 185 -4.45 -7.76 6.69
N GLY A 186 -4.93 -8.21 5.54
CA GLY A 186 -6.20 -7.76 5.00
C GLY A 186 -7.38 -8.12 5.92
N LEU A 187 -8.24 -7.13 6.17
CA LEU A 187 -9.53 -7.33 6.84
C LEU A 187 -10.60 -7.69 5.80
N PRO A 188 -11.41 -8.72 6.04
CA PRO A 188 -12.57 -9.03 5.20
C PRO A 188 -13.67 -7.99 5.42
N PHE A 189 -13.45 -6.78 4.92
CA PHE A 189 -14.13 -5.55 5.35
C PHE A 189 -15.63 -5.52 5.00
N GLU A 190 -16.11 -6.38 4.10
CA GLU A 190 -17.56 -6.56 3.88
C GLU A 190 -18.27 -7.27 5.05
N ASN A 191 -17.52 -7.88 5.96
CA ASN A 191 -18.03 -8.60 7.13
C ASN A 191 -17.36 -8.11 8.42
N PRO A 192 -17.97 -7.19 9.19
CA PRO A 192 -17.38 -6.65 10.42
C PRO A 192 -17.05 -7.70 11.49
N ASP A 193 -17.86 -8.76 11.60
CA ASP A 193 -17.60 -9.84 12.58
C ASP A 193 -16.35 -10.63 12.17
N ALA A 194 -16.21 -10.94 10.89
CA ALA A 194 -15.00 -11.59 10.37
C ALA A 194 -13.75 -10.69 10.50
N CYS A 195 -13.90 -9.35 10.47
CA CYS A 195 -12.79 -8.45 10.78
C CYS A 195 -12.32 -8.63 12.23
N LEU A 196 -13.23 -8.72 13.20
CA LEU A 196 -12.87 -8.93 14.60
C LEU A 196 -12.23 -10.31 14.81
N GLU A 197 -12.77 -11.36 14.20
CA GLU A 197 -12.18 -12.70 14.22
C GLU A 197 -10.76 -12.70 13.64
N THR A 198 -10.54 -12.00 12.53
CA THR A 198 -9.21 -11.86 11.91
C THR A 198 -8.23 -11.14 12.84
N ILE A 199 -8.65 -10.06 13.49
CA ILE A 199 -7.79 -9.34 14.45
C ILE A 199 -7.48 -10.26 15.65
N GLU A 200 -8.46 -10.98 16.19
CA GLU A 200 -8.25 -11.89 17.31
C GLU A 200 -7.30 -13.04 16.94
N GLU A 201 -7.43 -13.62 15.76
CA GLU A 201 -6.61 -14.73 15.29
C GLU A 201 -5.14 -14.31 15.08
N PHE A 202 -4.88 -13.10 14.57
CA PHE A 202 -3.54 -12.75 14.05
C PHE A 202 -2.82 -11.61 14.77
N ALA A 203 -3.47 -10.83 15.63
CA ALA A 203 -2.87 -9.62 16.20
C ALA A 203 -1.57 -9.88 17.00
N ASP A 204 -1.41 -11.07 17.55
CA ASP A 204 -0.25 -11.46 18.35
C ASP A 204 0.75 -12.33 17.54
N THR A 205 0.53 -12.49 16.23
CA THR A 205 1.41 -13.27 15.36
C THR A 205 2.70 -12.49 15.06
N PRO A 206 3.88 -13.06 15.29
CA PRO A 206 5.15 -12.40 14.96
C PRO A 206 5.21 -12.00 13.49
N GLY A 207 5.53 -10.73 13.22
CA GLY A 207 5.59 -10.18 11.87
C GLY A 207 4.30 -9.49 11.41
N VAL A 208 3.17 -9.69 12.08
CA VAL A 208 1.94 -8.91 11.86
C VAL A 208 2.04 -7.61 12.65
N ILE A 209 1.99 -6.47 11.96
CA ILE A 209 2.20 -5.13 12.55
C ILE A 209 1.02 -4.19 12.39
N GLY A 210 -0.09 -4.67 11.84
CA GLY A 210 -1.31 -3.90 11.62
C GLY A 210 -2.30 -4.65 10.75
N PHE A 211 -3.35 -3.93 10.36
CA PHE A 211 -4.39 -4.49 9.50
C PHE A 211 -4.75 -3.53 8.37
N LEU A 212 -5.25 -4.08 7.27
CA LEU A 212 -5.42 -3.39 6.00
C LEU A 212 -6.86 -3.44 5.53
N VAL A 213 -7.38 -2.29 5.11
CA VAL A 213 -8.61 -2.17 4.32
C VAL A 213 -8.20 -2.07 2.85
N THR A 214 -8.61 -3.04 2.06
CA THR A 214 -8.34 -3.09 0.62
C THR A 214 -9.39 -2.29 -0.17
N SER A 215 -9.36 -2.32 -1.49
CA SER A 215 -10.43 -1.76 -2.32
C SER A 215 -11.79 -2.28 -1.90
N GLN A 216 -12.78 -1.38 -1.77
CA GLN A 216 -14.12 -1.74 -1.29
C GLN A 216 -15.18 -1.35 -2.30
N ARG A 217 -16.14 -2.24 -2.54
CA ARG A 217 -17.24 -1.99 -3.44
C ARG A 217 -18.40 -1.23 -2.78
N HIS A 218 -18.77 -1.62 -1.56
CA HIS A 218 -20.03 -1.17 -0.92
C HIS A 218 -19.87 -0.77 0.54
N ALA A 219 -18.75 -1.08 1.18
CA ALA A 219 -18.55 -0.85 2.59
C ALA A 219 -18.05 0.55 2.89
N GLY A 220 -18.91 1.40 3.41
CA GLY A 220 -18.51 2.72 3.90
C GLY A 220 -17.80 2.61 5.24
N VAL A 221 -16.55 3.07 5.32
CA VAL A 221 -15.68 3.00 6.53
C VAL A 221 -16.28 3.68 7.77
N HIS A 222 -17.24 4.59 7.59
CA HIS A 222 -17.92 5.32 8.66
C HIS A 222 -19.10 4.56 9.29
N ARG A 223 -19.49 3.40 8.77
CA ARG A 223 -20.66 2.65 9.29
C ARG A 223 -20.40 2.22 10.74
N ASN A 224 -21.43 2.34 11.57
CA ASN A 224 -21.32 1.99 13.00
C ASN A 224 -20.94 0.52 13.25
N ALA A 225 -21.19 -0.37 12.30
CA ALA A 225 -20.80 -1.77 12.37
C ALA A 225 -19.28 -1.96 12.50
N TYR A 226 -18.46 -1.01 12.02
CA TYR A 226 -16.99 -1.07 12.13
C TYR A 226 -16.42 -0.46 13.41
N MET A 227 -17.23 0.22 14.22
CA MET A 227 -16.71 0.86 15.44
C MET A 227 -16.09 -0.14 16.44
N PRO A 228 -16.59 -1.37 16.58
CA PRO A 228 -15.90 -2.40 17.39
C PRO A 228 -14.52 -2.77 16.82
N VAL A 229 -14.38 -2.83 15.49
CA VAL A 229 -13.11 -3.13 14.81
C VAL A 229 -12.07 -2.05 15.13
N TYR A 230 -12.44 -0.78 14.97
CA TYR A 230 -11.54 0.36 15.25
C TYR A 230 -11.15 0.44 16.72
N ARG A 231 -12.10 0.18 17.63
CA ARG A 231 -11.82 0.13 19.07
C ARG A 231 -10.83 -0.98 19.41
N GLU A 232 -10.95 -2.14 18.79
CA GLU A 232 -10.05 -3.28 19.06
C GLU A 232 -8.65 -3.00 18.54
N LEU A 233 -8.51 -2.40 17.34
CA LEU A 233 -7.21 -1.98 16.83
C LEU A 233 -6.57 -0.92 17.71
N GLU A 234 -7.32 0.12 18.11
CA GLU A 234 -6.84 1.15 19.02
C GLU A 234 -6.38 0.55 20.36
N ARG A 235 -7.20 -0.33 20.96
CA ARG A 235 -6.90 -1.01 22.23
C ARG A 235 -5.59 -1.82 22.17
N ARG A 236 -5.29 -2.43 21.02
CA ARG A 236 -4.05 -3.19 20.79
C ARG A 236 -2.89 -2.32 20.36
N GLY A 237 -3.12 -1.04 20.04
CA GLY A 237 -2.12 -0.13 19.49
C GLY A 237 -1.68 -0.47 18.08
N LEU A 238 -2.50 -1.25 17.35
CA LEU A 238 -2.23 -1.67 15.98
C LEU A 238 -2.80 -0.66 14.99
N PRO A 239 -2.01 -0.23 13.97
CA PRO A 239 -2.49 0.69 12.95
C PRO A 239 -3.48 0.03 11.99
N ILE A 240 -4.29 0.88 11.35
CA ILE A 240 -5.11 0.53 10.19
C ILE A 240 -4.55 1.21 8.94
N GLY A 241 -4.35 0.44 7.87
CA GLY A 241 -3.95 0.92 6.55
C GLY A 241 -5.11 0.91 5.56
N PHE A 242 -5.07 1.84 4.61
CA PHE A 242 -5.99 1.90 3.48
C PHE A 242 -5.19 1.77 2.19
N HIS A 243 -5.34 0.64 1.52
CA HIS A 243 -4.61 0.30 0.31
C HIS A 243 -5.57 -0.18 -0.76
N ALA A 244 -5.75 0.64 -1.78
CA ALA A 244 -6.57 0.27 -2.93
C ALA A 244 -5.72 -0.44 -4.01
N GLY A 245 -6.39 -1.00 -5.00
CA GLY A 245 -5.79 -1.50 -6.23
C GLY A 245 -6.44 -0.83 -7.44
N PRO A 246 -5.85 -0.98 -8.64
CA PRO A 246 -6.45 -0.49 -9.86
C PRO A 246 -7.79 -1.17 -10.09
N ASN A 247 -8.87 -0.41 -10.24
CA ASN A 247 -10.16 -1.00 -10.53
C ASN A 247 -11.02 -0.09 -11.40
N GLN A 248 -12.00 -0.68 -12.08
CA GLN A 248 -13.01 -0.01 -12.86
C GLN A 248 -14.42 -0.32 -12.40
N ALA A 249 -14.56 -1.04 -11.30
CA ALA A 249 -15.85 -1.31 -10.68
C ALA A 249 -16.38 -0.09 -9.91
N ASP A 250 -15.50 0.84 -9.57
CA ASP A 250 -15.87 2.11 -8.96
C ASP A 250 -16.56 3.03 -9.96
N THR A 251 -17.61 3.71 -9.51
CA THR A 251 -18.38 4.65 -10.34
C THR A 251 -17.51 5.75 -10.94
N MET A 252 -16.50 6.22 -10.23
CA MET A 252 -15.61 7.28 -10.68
C MET A 252 -14.68 6.83 -11.82
N THR A 253 -14.26 5.58 -11.80
CA THR A 253 -13.30 5.01 -12.76
C THR A 253 -13.94 4.16 -13.85
N SER A 254 -15.22 3.83 -13.72
CA SER A 254 -15.95 2.92 -14.64
C SER A 254 -16.01 3.38 -16.10
N THR A 255 -15.85 4.67 -16.36
CA THR A 255 -15.80 5.24 -17.73
C THR A 255 -14.39 5.33 -18.30
N MET A 256 -13.36 5.01 -17.54
CA MET A 256 -11.97 5.09 -17.97
C MET A 256 -11.64 3.89 -18.86
N ASN A 257 -11.14 4.17 -20.07
CA ASN A 257 -10.89 3.15 -21.09
C ASN A 257 -9.41 2.93 -21.40
N ARG A 258 -8.52 3.45 -20.54
CA ARG A 258 -7.07 3.27 -20.65
C ARG A 258 -6.53 2.82 -19.30
N PHE A 259 -5.55 1.91 -19.33
CA PHE A 259 -4.84 1.50 -18.12
C PHE A 259 -4.26 2.72 -17.39
N LEU A 260 -3.56 3.60 -18.10
CA LEU A 260 -2.97 4.81 -17.53
C LEU A 260 -3.98 5.65 -16.73
N SER A 261 -5.18 5.86 -17.25
CA SER A 261 -6.19 6.65 -16.53
C SER A 261 -6.75 5.93 -15.32
N ALA A 262 -7.03 4.62 -15.45
CA ALA A 262 -7.52 3.82 -14.33
C ALA A 262 -6.46 3.69 -13.23
N HIS A 263 -5.22 3.40 -13.58
CA HIS A 263 -4.10 3.30 -12.65
C HIS A 263 -3.84 4.62 -11.91
N ALA A 264 -3.78 5.73 -12.64
CA ALA A 264 -3.53 7.05 -12.05
C ALA A 264 -4.63 7.51 -11.07
N MET A 265 -5.88 7.03 -11.21
CA MET A 265 -7.01 7.59 -10.48
C MET A 265 -7.66 6.63 -9.49
N SER A 266 -7.57 5.32 -9.68
CA SER A 266 -8.30 4.35 -8.84
C SER A 266 -7.88 4.42 -7.38
N PHE A 267 -6.59 4.43 -7.12
CA PHE A 267 -6.01 4.51 -5.76
C PHE A 267 -6.44 5.82 -5.09
N VAL A 268 -6.22 6.92 -5.78
CA VAL A 268 -6.51 8.28 -5.28
C VAL A 268 -7.99 8.43 -4.96
N THR A 269 -8.89 8.11 -5.90
CA THR A 269 -10.34 8.30 -5.71
C THR A 269 -10.90 7.40 -4.62
N CYS A 270 -10.40 6.19 -4.48
CA CYS A 270 -10.74 5.29 -3.39
C CYS A 270 -10.35 5.90 -2.03
N ASN A 271 -9.10 6.29 -1.87
CA ASN A 271 -8.60 6.86 -0.62
C ASN A 271 -9.19 8.25 -0.31
N MET A 272 -9.44 9.10 -1.32
CA MET A 272 -10.18 10.36 -1.12
C MET A 272 -11.58 10.10 -0.54
N THR A 273 -12.29 9.10 -1.05
CA THR A 273 -13.62 8.73 -0.56
C THR A 273 -13.54 8.20 0.87
N HIS A 274 -12.61 7.31 1.16
CA HIS A 274 -12.42 6.77 2.51
C HIS A 274 -12.00 7.86 3.49
N MET A 275 -11.04 8.72 3.15
CA MET A 275 -10.59 9.81 4.01
C MET A 275 -11.70 10.82 4.30
N THR A 276 -12.49 11.18 3.30
CA THR A 276 -13.64 12.07 3.49
C THR A 276 -14.60 11.46 4.52
N ASN A 277 -14.99 10.21 4.33
CA ASN A 277 -15.88 9.51 5.25
C ASN A 277 -15.26 9.31 6.63
N TRP A 278 -13.97 9.06 6.72
CA TRP A 278 -13.21 8.87 7.95
C TRP A 278 -13.21 10.13 8.81
N VAL A 279 -12.83 11.24 8.19
CA VAL A 279 -12.71 12.53 8.90
C VAL A 279 -14.07 13.11 9.22
N VAL A 280 -14.95 13.29 8.23
CA VAL A 280 -16.22 14.01 8.42
C VAL A 280 -17.17 13.28 9.41
N ASN A 281 -17.09 11.96 9.49
CA ASN A 281 -17.85 11.20 10.48
C ASN A 281 -17.14 11.08 11.86
N GLY A 282 -16.06 11.80 12.07
CA GLY A 282 -15.38 11.93 13.36
C GLY A 282 -14.72 10.65 13.86
N ILE A 283 -14.25 9.76 12.96
CA ILE A 283 -13.56 8.54 13.38
C ILE A 283 -12.29 8.89 14.19
N PRO A 284 -11.46 9.87 13.79
CA PRO A 284 -10.29 10.28 14.57
C PRO A 284 -10.63 10.83 15.97
N GLU A 285 -11.79 11.48 16.13
CA GLU A 285 -12.26 11.93 17.44
C GLU A 285 -12.75 10.78 18.33
N ARG A 286 -13.34 9.77 17.72
CA ARG A 286 -13.84 8.58 18.43
C ARG A 286 -12.73 7.62 18.84
N PHE A 287 -11.64 7.59 18.07
CA PHE A 287 -10.50 6.70 18.25
C PHE A 287 -9.19 7.48 18.08
N PRO A 288 -8.86 8.38 19.03
CA PRO A 288 -7.71 9.28 18.89
C PRO A 288 -6.35 8.56 18.98
N GLY A 289 -6.32 7.35 19.52
CA GLY A 289 -5.13 6.51 19.57
C GLY A 289 -4.94 5.61 18.34
N LEU A 290 -5.92 5.54 17.42
CA LEU A 290 -5.84 4.69 16.24
C LEU A 290 -4.99 5.34 15.15
N LYS A 291 -3.81 4.80 14.92
CA LYS A 291 -2.94 5.23 13.83
C LYS A 291 -3.51 4.82 12.48
N THR A 292 -3.66 5.79 11.57
CA THR A 292 -4.22 5.58 10.24
C THR A 292 -3.17 5.82 9.18
N ILE A 293 -3.02 4.91 8.21
CA ILE A 293 -2.01 4.95 7.15
C ILE A 293 -2.70 4.93 5.79
N TRP A 294 -2.34 5.87 4.92
CA TRP A 294 -2.83 5.96 3.54
C TRP A 294 -1.74 5.50 2.59
N ILE A 295 -2.00 4.39 1.90
CA ILE A 295 -0.99 3.63 1.18
C ILE A 295 -1.23 3.75 -0.33
N GLU A 296 -0.15 3.92 -1.10
CA GLU A 296 -0.09 3.91 -2.58
C GLU A 296 -1.17 4.77 -3.26
N SER A 297 -1.34 6.00 -2.83
CA SER A 297 -2.34 6.89 -3.45
C SER A 297 -1.82 8.27 -3.87
N GLY A 298 -0.49 8.45 -3.86
CA GLY A 298 0.13 9.75 -4.10
C GLY A 298 -0.07 10.73 -2.95
N LEU A 299 0.44 11.93 -3.10
CA LEU A 299 0.47 12.94 -2.05
C LEU A 299 -0.22 14.26 -2.45
N ALA A 300 -0.21 14.61 -3.74
CA ALA A 300 -0.66 15.91 -4.22
C ALA A 300 -2.15 16.20 -3.98
N TRP A 301 -2.97 15.18 -3.79
CA TRP A 301 -4.39 15.31 -3.47
C TRP A 301 -4.66 15.74 -2.01
N LEU A 302 -3.71 15.52 -1.11
CA LEU A 302 -3.87 15.83 0.33
C LEU A 302 -4.06 17.32 0.60
N PRO A 303 -3.23 18.25 0.08
CA PRO A 303 -3.48 19.68 0.25
C PRO A 303 -4.82 20.14 -0.33
N PHE A 304 -5.27 19.53 -1.42
CA PHE A 304 -6.62 19.78 -1.96
C PHE A 304 -7.69 19.38 -0.96
N MET A 305 -7.62 18.17 -0.40
CA MET A 305 -8.58 17.67 0.58
C MET A 305 -8.62 18.52 1.85
N MET A 306 -7.46 18.92 2.37
CA MET A 306 -7.34 19.78 3.54
C MET A 306 -8.07 21.10 3.34
N GLN A 307 -7.77 21.79 2.25
CA GLN A 307 -8.38 23.08 1.95
C GLN A 307 -9.88 22.94 1.65
N ARG A 308 -10.26 21.92 0.88
CA ARG A 308 -11.65 21.71 0.49
C ARG A 308 -12.54 21.37 1.67
N LEU A 309 -12.13 20.46 2.52
CA LEU A 309 -12.90 20.06 3.69
C LEU A 309 -12.96 21.16 4.75
N ASP A 310 -11.87 21.91 4.98
CA ASP A 310 -11.89 23.04 5.90
C ASP A 310 -12.86 24.14 5.43
N HIS A 311 -12.88 24.43 4.13
CA HIS A 311 -13.82 25.39 3.56
C HIS A 311 -15.26 24.97 3.77
N GLU A 312 -15.62 23.73 3.46
CA GLU A 312 -16.97 23.20 3.67
C GLU A 312 -17.33 23.16 5.15
N TYR A 313 -16.41 22.72 6.02
CA TYR A 313 -16.62 22.66 7.46
C TYR A 313 -16.87 24.05 8.05
N SER A 314 -16.17 25.07 7.60
CA SER A 314 -16.36 26.44 8.08
C SER A 314 -17.79 26.96 7.89
N MET A 315 -18.51 26.44 6.88
CA MET A 315 -19.88 26.83 6.56
C MET A 315 -20.95 25.90 7.16
N ARG A 316 -20.57 24.66 7.48
CA ARG A 316 -21.54 23.57 7.81
C ARG A 316 -21.06 22.68 8.94
N GLN A 317 -20.54 23.25 10.02
CA GLN A 317 -20.06 22.49 11.19
C GLN A 317 -21.12 21.52 11.75
N SER A 318 -22.40 21.88 11.61
CA SER A 318 -23.51 21.01 12.06
C SER A 318 -23.60 19.67 11.33
N ASP A 319 -23.03 19.55 10.12
CA ASP A 319 -23.01 18.29 9.36
C ASP A 319 -21.93 17.32 9.86
N ALA A 320 -20.93 17.85 10.59
CA ALA A 320 -19.86 17.06 11.17
C ALA A 320 -19.75 17.30 12.69
N PRO A 321 -20.80 16.98 13.46
CA PRO A 321 -20.95 17.40 14.86
C PRO A 321 -19.95 16.76 15.82
N LEU A 322 -19.23 15.74 15.39
CA LEU A 322 -18.19 15.07 16.19
C LEU A 322 -16.83 15.75 16.07
N LEU A 323 -16.60 16.56 15.04
CA LEU A 323 -15.33 17.25 14.88
C LEU A 323 -15.19 18.42 15.86
N THR A 324 -14.08 18.48 16.54
CA THR A 324 -13.73 19.60 17.45
C THR A 324 -12.73 20.57 16.82
N ARG A 325 -12.09 20.17 15.71
CA ARG A 325 -11.09 20.93 14.97
C ARG A 325 -11.41 20.89 13.47
N PRO A 326 -10.85 21.79 12.64
CA PRO A 326 -10.95 21.69 11.20
C PRO A 326 -10.42 20.35 10.66
N PRO A 327 -11.01 19.81 9.56
CA PRO A 327 -10.58 18.55 8.94
C PRO A 327 -9.08 18.42 8.66
N SER A 328 -8.42 19.51 8.25
CA SER A 328 -6.98 19.52 7.97
C SER A 328 -6.11 19.13 9.16
N HIS A 329 -6.57 19.41 10.39
CA HIS A 329 -5.83 19.00 11.59
C HIS A 329 -5.76 17.48 11.75
N TYR A 330 -6.85 16.78 11.46
CA TYR A 330 -6.87 15.32 11.53
C TYR A 330 -6.05 14.70 10.39
N ILE A 331 -6.11 15.29 9.20
CA ILE A 331 -5.34 14.84 8.03
C ILE A 331 -3.83 14.95 8.33
N ARG A 332 -3.38 16.01 8.98
CA ARG A 332 -1.97 16.17 9.39
C ARG A 332 -1.48 15.21 10.47
N GLU A 333 -2.39 14.55 11.18
CA GLU A 333 -2.07 13.58 12.23
C GLU A 333 -2.06 12.12 11.71
N MET A 334 -2.34 11.91 10.41
CA MET A 334 -2.31 10.60 9.75
C MET A 334 -0.96 10.34 9.09
N TYR A 335 -0.73 9.11 8.65
CA TYR A 335 0.51 8.68 8.02
C TYR A 335 0.29 8.35 6.54
N TYR A 336 1.35 8.51 5.75
CA TYR A 336 1.34 8.40 4.30
C TYR A 336 2.54 7.62 3.80
N THR A 337 2.38 6.91 2.67
CA THR A 337 3.51 6.27 1.99
C THR A 337 4.03 7.13 0.84
N SER A 338 5.32 7.03 0.55
CA SER A 338 5.99 7.92 -0.39
C SER A 338 5.78 7.54 -1.87
N GLN A 339 5.44 6.30 -2.18
CA GLN A 339 5.20 5.86 -3.55
C GLN A 339 3.67 5.73 -3.78
N PRO A 340 3.12 6.18 -4.93
CA PRO A 340 3.78 7.02 -5.93
C PRO A 340 3.86 8.48 -5.48
N MET A 341 5.06 9.07 -5.59
CA MET A 341 5.27 10.48 -5.27
C MET A 341 5.27 11.32 -6.56
N GLU A 342 4.42 12.34 -6.61
CA GLU A 342 4.36 13.25 -7.76
C GLU A 342 5.55 14.21 -7.76
N TRP A 343 6.53 13.93 -8.60
CA TRP A 343 7.83 14.62 -8.62
C TRP A 343 8.09 15.49 -9.85
N THR A 344 7.08 15.69 -10.69
CA THR A 344 7.24 16.46 -11.95
C THR A 344 7.43 17.96 -11.74
N ASP A 345 7.08 18.47 -10.54
CA ASP A 345 7.27 19.87 -10.15
C ASP A 345 7.74 19.94 -8.69
N ASP A 346 9.03 20.28 -8.48
CA ASP A 346 9.66 20.34 -7.17
C ASP A 346 8.99 21.33 -6.21
N LYS A 347 8.42 22.42 -6.71
CA LYS A 347 7.74 23.43 -5.87
C LYS A 347 6.41 22.89 -5.36
N LEU A 348 5.66 22.21 -6.21
CA LEU A 348 4.41 21.57 -5.79
C LEU A 348 4.69 20.43 -4.81
N LEU A 349 5.71 19.63 -5.08
CA LEU A 349 6.10 18.57 -4.17
C LEU A 349 6.54 19.12 -2.80
N ALA A 350 7.43 20.11 -2.77
CA ALA A 350 7.88 20.75 -1.52
C ALA A 350 6.69 21.32 -0.71
N ALA A 351 5.79 22.04 -1.37
CA ALA A 351 4.60 22.58 -0.72
C ALA A 351 3.64 21.48 -0.21
N THR A 352 3.54 20.37 -0.94
CA THR A 352 2.73 19.22 -0.51
C THR A 352 3.33 18.59 0.74
N LEU A 353 4.65 18.33 0.75
CA LEU A 353 5.35 17.74 1.90
C LEU A 353 5.27 18.65 3.13
N GLU A 354 5.39 19.96 2.97
CA GLU A 354 5.18 20.92 4.05
C GLU A 354 3.74 20.87 4.58
N ALA A 355 2.75 20.83 3.69
CA ALA A 355 1.34 20.84 4.06
C ALA A 355 0.96 19.64 4.95
N ILE A 356 1.52 18.47 4.68
CA ILE A 356 1.23 17.23 5.43
C ILE A 356 2.18 16.98 6.60
N ASP A 357 3.14 17.88 6.88
CA ASP A 357 4.20 17.64 7.86
C ASP A 357 5.00 16.36 7.57
N ALA A 358 5.43 16.19 6.32
CA ALA A 358 6.01 14.95 5.82
C ALA A 358 7.21 14.43 6.63
N GLU A 359 8.01 15.30 7.22
CA GLU A 359 9.14 14.88 8.07
C GLU A 359 8.70 14.07 9.30
N ASN A 360 7.40 14.14 9.68
CA ASN A 360 6.84 13.40 10.81
C ASN A 360 5.74 12.38 10.42
N THR A 361 5.20 12.47 9.21
CA THR A 361 4.03 11.69 8.79
C THR A 361 4.27 10.80 7.59
N LEU A 362 5.27 11.12 6.76
CA LEU A 362 5.60 10.34 5.58
C LEU A 362 6.49 9.15 5.97
N MET A 363 6.27 8.02 5.33
CA MET A 363 7.07 6.81 5.45
C MET A 363 7.51 6.36 4.06
N TYR A 364 8.77 5.97 3.93
CA TYR A 364 9.30 5.45 2.68
C TYR A 364 8.57 4.18 2.27
N SER A 365 8.25 4.08 0.99
CA SER A 365 7.72 2.89 0.34
C SER A 365 8.35 2.72 -1.03
N SER A 366 8.66 1.47 -1.37
CA SER A 366 9.19 1.16 -2.70
C SER A 366 8.11 0.86 -3.72
N ASP A 367 7.04 0.22 -3.30
CA ASP A 367 6.06 -0.43 -4.15
C ASP A 367 6.68 -1.54 -5.03
N TRP A 368 7.83 -2.09 -4.60
CA TRP A 368 8.43 -3.23 -5.30
C TRP A 368 7.53 -4.48 -5.13
N PRO A 369 7.30 -5.28 -6.17
CA PRO A 369 7.98 -5.33 -7.45
C PRO A 369 7.22 -4.64 -8.61
N HIS A 370 6.42 -3.65 -8.36
CA HIS A 370 5.70 -2.95 -9.41
C HIS A 370 6.67 -2.25 -10.38
N TRP A 371 6.21 -2.04 -11.63
CA TRP A 371 7.04 -1.51 -12.72
C TRP A 371 7.52 -0.07 -12.49
N ASP A 372 6.91 0.65 -11.58
CA ASP A 372 7.19 2.05 -11.22
C ASP A 372 7.79 2.21 -9.81
N PHE A 373 8.32 1.12 -9.25
CA PHE A 373 8.88 1.13 -7.90
C PHE A 373 9.96 2.22 -7.69
N ASP A 374 10.07 2.69 -6.46
CA ASP A 374 11.05 3.67 -6.02
C ASP A 374 12.12 3.04 -5.10
N VAL A 375 13.31 3.66 -5.09
CA VAL A 375 14.44 3.26 -4.24
C VAL A 375 14.69 4.28 -3.13
N PRO A 376 15.33 3.90 -2.00
CA PRO A 376 15.57 4.83 -0.87
C PRO A 376 16.33 6.11 -1.25
N GLY A 377 17.18 6.02 -2.25
CA GLY A 377 17.90 7.17 -2.82
C GLY A 377 16.97 8.29 -3.30
N ARG A 378 15.72 8.00 -3.64
CA ARG A 378 14.73 8.99 -4.02
C ARG A 378 14.46 9.98 -2.88
N ILE A 379 14.27 9.47 -1.67
CA ILE A 379 14.07 10.31 -0.48
C ILE A 379 15.36 11.04 -0.10
N ALA A 380 16.48 10.34 -0.13
CA ALA A 380 17.78 10.93 0.17
C ALA A 380 18.17 12.10 -0.74
N ALA A 381 17.69 12.08 -1.98
CA ALA A 381 17.97 13.12 -2.98
C ALA A 381 17.09 14.37 -2.85
N LEU A 382 16.02 14.37 -2.01
CA LEU A 382 15.11 15.52 -1.85
C LEU A 382 15.85 16.73 -1.24
N PRO A 383 15.99 17.86 -1.97
CA PRO A 383 16.81 18.98 -1.51
C PRO A 383 16.11 19.86 -0.46
N PHE A 384 14.81 19.74 -0.34
CA PHE A 384 13.94 20.54 0.54
C PHE A 384 13.49 19.78 1.80
N VAL A 385 13.99 18.57 2.01
CA VAL A 385 13.77 17.79 3.24
C VAL A 385 15.06 17.84 4.08
N SER A 386 14.92 18.07 5.38
CA SER A 386 16.09 18.11 6.29
C SER A 386 16.71 16.71 6.43
N GLU A 387 17.98 16.64 6.84
CA GLU A 387 18.65 15.34 7.08
C GLU A 387 17.93 14.54 8.19
N HIS A 388 17.37 15.23 9.19
CA HIS A 388 16.54 14.61 10.21
C HIS A 388 15.24 14.07 9.60
N GLY A 389 14.58 14.86 8.76
CA GLY A 389 13.37 14.46 8.04
C GLY A 389 13.61 13.25 7.12
N LYS A 390 14.74 13.20 6.41
CA LYS A 390 15.11 12.03 5.59
C LYS A 390 15.24 10.76 6.42
N ARG A 391 15.88 10.84 7.61
CA ARG A 391 15.97 9.70 8.54
C ARG A 391 14.59 9.27 9.04
N ASN A 392 13.73 10.24 9.36
CA ASN A 392 12.37 9.95 9.78
C ASN A 392 11.59 9.25 8.67
N ILE A 393 11.59 9.81 7.48
CA ILE A 393 10.85 9.25 6.33
C ILE A 393 11.37 7.86 5.97
N LEU A 394 12.70 7.67 5.94
CA LEU A 394 13.29 6.40 5.55
C LEU A 394 13.03 5.27 6.56
N GLY A 395 12.83 5.59 7.86
CA GLY A 395 12.61 4.49 8.81
C GLY A 395 12.09 4.87 10.19
N GLU A 396 12.49 6.01 10.78
CA GLU A 396 12.16 6.28 12.17
C GLU A 396 10.67 6.55 12.40
N THR A 397 9.96 7.12 11.43
CA THR A 397 8.49 7.27 11.48
C THR A 397 7.83 5.89 11.49
N ALA A 398 8.23 4.99 10.58
CA ALA A 398 7.71 3.63 10.54
C ALA A 398 8.04 2.85 11.82
N ARG A 399 9.26 3.02 12.37
CA ARG A 399 9.65 2.42 13.66
C ARG A 399 8.68 2.80 14.78
N LYS A 400 8.28 4.07 14.85
CA LYS A 400 7.32 4.56 15.86
C LYS A 400 5.90 4.08 15.60
N VAL A 401 5.48 4.12 14.33
CA VAL A 401 4.11 3.74 13.92
C VAL A 401 3.85 2.27 14.23
N PHE A 402 4.78 1.41 13.86
CA PHE A 402 4.66 -0.04 13.98
C PHE A 402 5.30 -0.62 15.25
N SER A 403 5.86 0.23 16.11
CA SER A 403 6.55 -0.23 17.33
C SER A 403 7.66 -1.25 17.02
N LEU A 404 8.41 -1.04 15.94
CA LEU A 404 9.53 -1.90 15.57
C LEU A 404 10.65 -1.72 16.59
N GLY A 405 10.99 -2.79 17.31
CA GLY A 405 12.11 -2.81 18.25
C GLY A 405 13.43 -2.47 17.57
N GLY A 406 14.34 -1.82 18.33
CA GLY A 406 15.71 -1.57 17.88
C GLY A 406 16.58 -2.80 18.05
#